data_58b512fc537a4230172d3be3389123c9
#
_entry.id   58b512fc537a4230172d3be3389123c9
#
_cell.length_a   1.000
_cell.length_b   1.000
_cell.length_c   1.000
_cell.angle_alpha   90.00
_cell.angle_beta   90.00
_cell.angle_gamma   90.00
#
_symmetry.space_group_name_H-M   'P 1'
#
loop_
_entity.id
_entity.type
_entity.pdbx_description
1 polymer ?
#
loop_
_entity_poly.entity_id
_entity_poly.type
_entity_poly.pdbx_seq_one_letter_code
_entity_poly.pdbx_strand_id
1 'polypeptide(L)'
;MKRNDFAARVFIPVVSILVSFLIGAVIIAIMGANPLEALQYLWKGAFGNVRNLGTTFARATPLIFTTLCACFAYRCGVFNLGGEGQFIIGAILACFIATKVPVTGVPGILLCAAAGAVGGGLWAMIAGLLKVYRGQNEMIITIMLNYIATLLMGVVYTNWLRDGNIPQTAAVPDEVKLPSFLGLRATIAFPVALIIGLLIFYYLFSTSSGFRLRAVGLNATAAKVNGFNIRHYVLMSFAVSGAIAGLGGALELLGTQFRLINGFAAGYGFDGVAMALIASLHPLTGILVAVFFAALRVGSTMMQTATGVPTSVSDIIQALVIVFTVAGLAMVRLPAFRNLFTRKARKEA
;
A
#
# COMPACT_ATOMS: atom_id res chain seq x y z
N MET A 1 -10.60 23.73 -9.28
CA MET A 1 -11.40 22.54 -8.87
C MET A 1 -12.73 23.06 -8.34
N LYS A 2 -13.86 22.68 -8.95
CA LYS A 2 -15.17 23.15 -8.47
C LYS A 2 -15.46 22.53 -7.10
N ARG A 3 -16.02 23.30 -6.16
CA ARG A 3 -16.36 22.89 -4.77
C ARG A 3 -17.16 21.57 -4.72
N ASN A 4 -17.93 21.27 -5.75
CA ASN A 4 -18.69 20.01 -5.89
C ASN A 4 -17.82 18.77 -6.14
N ASP A 5 -16.64 18.91 -6.78
CA ASP A 5 -15.74 17.76 -7.04
C ASP A 5 -15.01 17.33 -5.76
N PHE A 6 -14.75 18.25 -4.85
CA PHE A 6 -14.14 17.94 -3.56
C PHE A 6 -15.14 17.22 -2.64
N ALA A 7 -16.38 17.72 -2.57
CA ALA A 7 -17.44 17.09 -1.78
C ALA A 7 -17.70 15.63 -2.24
N ALA A 8 -17.78 15.40 -3.56
CA ALA A 8 -17.99 14.05 -4.09
C ALA A 8 -16.84 13.09 -3.74
N ARG A 9 -15.60 13.55 -3.73
CA ARG A 9 -14.41 12.72 -3.39
C ARG A 9 -14.35 12.30 -1.92
N VAL A 10 -14.99 13.04 -1.02
CA VAL A 10 -15.08 12.68 0.39
C VAL A 10 -16.37 11.91 0.69
N PHE A 11 -17.49 12.35 0.11
CA PHE A 11 -18.80 11.77 0.37
C PHE A 11 -18.92 10.32 -0.14
N ILE A 12 -18.40 10.03 -1.35
CA ILE A 12 -18.50 8.69 -1.94
C ILE A 12 -17.77 7.63 -1.10
N PRO A 13 -16.49 7.78 -0.72
CA PRO A 13 -15.85 6.82 0.16
C PRO A 13 -16.57 6.62 1.48
N VAL A 14 -17.08 7.69 2.11
CA VAL A 14 -17.81 7.59 3.39
C VAL A 14 -19.10 6.78 3.21
N VAL A 15 -19.90 7.07 2.18
CA VAL A 15 -21.13 6.31 1.90
C VAL A 15 -20.80 4.86 1.56
N SER A 16 -19.75 4.61 0.77
CA SER A 16 -19.29 3.27 0.42
C SER A 16 -18.92 2.46 1.66
N ILE A 17 -18.21 3.06 2.60
CA ILE A 17 -17.87 2.44 3.88
C ILE A 17 -19.13 2.08 4.64
N LEU A 18 -20.08 3.03 4.82
CA LEU A 18 -21.32 2.81 5.56
C LEU A 18 -22.14 1.67 4.94
N VAL A 19 -22.32 1.66 3.62
CA VAL A 19 -23.05 0.60 2.91
C VAL A 19 -22.37 -0.75 3.07
N SER A 20 -21.03 -0.80 2.97
CA SER A 20 -20.27 -2.03 3.14
C SER A 20 -20.38 -2.60 4.54
N PHE A 21 -20.34 -1.73 5.57
CA PHE A 21 -20.59 -2.16 6.96
C PHE A 21 -22.02 -2.62 7.21
N LEU A 22 -23.02 -1.99 6.56
CA LEU A 22 -24.40 -2.43 6.63
C LEU A 22 -24.58 -3.84 6.03
N ILE A 23 -23.97 -4.09 4.87
CA ILE A 23 -23.99 -5.43 4.25
C ILE A 23 -23.26 -6.43 5.14
N GLY A 24 -22.09 -6.06 5.69
CA GLY A 24 -21.35 -6.88 6.64
C GLY A 24 -22.19 -7.22 7.88
N ALA A 25 -22.92 -6.25 8.43
CA ALA A 25 -23.84 -6.47 9.55
C ALA A 25 -24.97 -7.46 9.22
N VAL A 26 -25.52 -7.37 8.00
CA VAL A 26 -26.53 -8.34 7.52
C VAL A 26 -25.92 -9.75 7.40
N ILE A 27 -24.70 -9.89 6.89
CA ILE A 27 -24.01 -11.19 6.81
C ILE A 27 -23.80 -11.76 8.20
N ILE A 28 -23.33 -10.96 9.16
CA ILE A 28 -23.14 -11.37 10.57
C ILE A 28 -24.46 -11.84 11.19
N ALA A 29 -25.56 -11.11 10.94
CA ALA A 29 -26.89 -11.50 11.44
C ALA A 29 -27.37 -12.83 10.85
N ILE A 30 -27.15 -13.08 9.55
CA ILE A 30 -27.49 -14.36 8.90
C ILE A 30 -26.69 -15.52 9.50
N MET A 31 -25.45 -15.26 9.94
CA MET A 31 -24.62 -16.25 10.64
C MET A 31 -25.06 -16.54 12.09
N GLY A 32 -26.10 -15.86 12.58
CA GLY A 32 -26.63 -16.02 13.93
C GLY A 32 -25.88 -15.26 15.01
N ALA A 33 -24.93 -14.39 14.66
CA ALA A 33 -24.20 -13.54 15.62
C ALA A 33 -24.84 -12.14 15.71
N ASN A 34 -24.63 -11.47 16.85
CA ASN A 34 -25.09 -10.10 17.04
C ASN A 34 -24.17 -9.10 16.29
N PRO A 35 -24.66 -8.39 15.24
CA PRO A 35 -23.83 -7.48 14.45
C PRO A 35 -23.23 -6.33 15.26
N LEU A 36 -23.97 -5.78 16.21
CA LEU A 36 -23.50 -4.68 17.04
C LEU A 36 -22.35 -5.12 17.95
N GLU A 37 -22.47 -6.29 18.54
CA GLU A 37 -21.45 -6.88 19.37
C GLU A 37 -20.18 -7.20 18.55
N ALA A 38 -20.33 -7.80 17.38
CA ALA A 38 -19.24 -8.10 16.47
C ALA A 38 -18.47 -6.84 16.06
N LEU A 39 -19.19 -5.77 15.69
CA LEU A 39 -18.57 -4.49 15.32
C LEU A 39 -17.91 -3.80 16.53
N GLN A 40 -18.46 -3.93 17.73
CA GLN A 40 -17.81 -3.42 18.95
C GLN A 40 -16.48 -4.13 19.21
N TYR A 41 -16.43 -5.46 19.09
CA TYR A 41 -15.18 -6.22 19.24
C TYR A 41 -14.17 -5.92 18.12
N LEU A 42 -14.63 -5.70 16.89
CA LEU A 42 -13.77 -5.24 15.80
C LEU A 42 -13.11 -3.91 16.15
N TRP A 43 -13.88 -2.93 16.65
CA TRP A 43 -13.34 -1.64 17.07
C TRP A 43 -12.41 -1.74 18.28
N LYS A 44 -12.82 -2.49 19.31
CA LYS A 44 -11.98 -2.77 20.49
C LYS A 44 -10.69 -3.50 20.11
N GLY A 45 -10.75 -4.43 19.15
CA GLY A 45 -9.59 -5.16 18.64
C GLY A 45 -8.56 -4.25 17.97
N ALA A 46 -9.02 -3.23 17.24
CA ALA A 46 -8.14 -2.29 16.54
C ALA A 46 -7.58 -1.19 17.45
N PHE A 47 -8.41 -0.61 18.33
CA PHE A 47 -8.12 0.63 19.06
C PHE A 47 -8.36 0.56 20.57
N GLY A 48 -8.86 -0.54 21.11
CA GLY A 48 -9.34 -0.65 22.49
C GLY A 48 -8.27 -0.53 23.59
N ASN A 49 -6.99 -0.75 23.24
CA ASN A 49 -5.87 -0.57 24.14
C ASN A 49 -4.59 -0.21 23.38
N VAL A 50 -3.57 0.25 24.11
CA VAL A 50 -2.27 0.68 23.58
C VAL A 50 -1.57 -0.46 22.79
N ARG A 51 -1.70 -1.70 23.23
CA ARG A 51 -1.14 -2.87 22.56
C ARG A 51 -1.79 -3.12 21.20
N ASN A 52 -3.12 -3.03 21.13
CA ASN A 52 -3.87 -3.21 19.89
C ASN A 52 -3.58 -2.09 18.90
N LEU A 53 -3.55 -0.85 19.38
CA LEU A 53 -3.15 0.32 18.58
C LEU A 53 -1.75 0.13 17.96
N GLY A 54 -0.79 -0.33 18.77
CA GLY A 54 0.55 -0.65 18.28
C GLY A 54 0.54 -1.74 17.21
N THR A 55 -0.27 -2.78 17.38
CA THR A 55 -0.42 -3.85 16.36
C THR A 55 -1.05 -3.31 15.08
N THR A 56 -2.03 -2.42 15.20
CA THR A 56 -2.67 -1.75 14.04
C THR A 56 -1.65 -0.90 13.27
N PHE A 57 -0.82 -0.14 13.95
CA PHE A 57 0.24 0.65 13.30
C PHE A 57 1.32 -0.22 12.66
N ALA A 58 1.71 -1.32 13.30
CA ALA A 58 2.65 -2.28 12.72
C ALA A 58 2.09 -2.87 11.40
N ARG A 59 0.82 -3.29 11.40
CA ARG A 59 0.14 -3.82 10.21
C ARG A 59 -0.16 -2.77 9.15
N ALA A 60 -0.32 -1.50 9.53
CA ALA A 60 -0.52 -0.39 8.60
C ALA A 60 0.76 -0.04 7.83
N THR A 61 1.94 -0.24 8.42
CA THR A 61 3.21 0.17 7.83
C THR A 61 3.45 -0.37 6.42
N PRO A 62 3.43 -1.69 6.16
CA PRO A 62 3.60 -2.22 4.80
C PRO A 62 2.53 -1.72 3.84
N LEU A 63 1.28 -1.61 4.28
CA LEU A 63 0.16 -1.10 3.48
C LEU A 63 0.35 0.38 3.10
N ILE A 64 0.92 1.21 3.99
CA ILE A 64 1.24 2.60 3.68
C ILE A 64 2.30 2.67 2.57
N PHE A 65 3.40 1.91 2.65
CA PHE A 65 4.45 1.93 1.64
C PHE A 65 3.93 1.48 0.27
N THR A 66 3.15 0.41 0.20
CA THR A 66 2.59 -0.08 -1.06
C THR A 66 1.52 0.87 -1.62
N THR A 67 0.73 1.51 -0.76
CA THR A 67 -0.21 2.57 -1.16
C THR A 67 0.51 3.79 -1.72
N LEU A 68 1.59 4.24 -1.09
CA LEU A 68 2.40 5.37 -1.56
C LEU A 68 3.11 5.06 -2.89
N CYS A 69 3.59 3.81 -3.06
CA CYS A 69 4.12 3.31 -4.33
C CYS A 69 3.09 3.48 -5.46
N ALA A 70 1.87 2.98 -5.25
CA ALA A 70 0.79 3.10 -6.24
C ALA A 70 0.37 4.57 -6.47
N CYS A 71 0.23 5.38 -5.40
CA CYS A 71 -0.09 6.80 -5.52
C CYS A 71 0.92 7.54 -6.40
N PHE A 72 2.22 7.28 -6.19
CA PHE A 72 3.28 7.94 -6.95
C PHE A 72 3.24 7.54 -8.42
N ALA A 73 3.20 6.24 -8.73
CA ALA A 73 3.20 5.72 -10.09
C ALA A 73 1.98 6.20 -10.90
N TYR A 74 0.80 6.09 -10.33
CA TYR A 74 -0.45 6.40 -11.04
C TYR A 74 -0.66 7.89 -11.27
N ARG A 75 -0.01 8.76 -10.48
CA ARG A 75 0.02 10.20 -10.77
C ARG A 75 0.81 10.55 -12.03
N CYS A 76 1.74 9.71 -12.45
CA CYS A 76 2.43 9.83 -13.73
C CYS A 76 1.68 9.15 -14.89
N GLY A 77 0.52 8.55 -14.64
CA GLY A 77 -0.21 7.76 -15.64
C GLY A 77 0.41 6.38 -15.91
N VAL A 78 1.26 5.91 -15.00
CA VAL A 78 1.92 4.60 -15.06
C VAL A 78 1.21 3.63 -14.12
N PHE A 79 0.69 2.53 -14.66
CA PHE A 79 0.02 1.51 -13.87
C PHE A 79 1.03 0.46 -13.36
N ASN A 80 1.73 0.81 -12.26
CA ASN A 80 2.65 -0.12 -11.61
C ASN A 80 1.86 -1.04 -10.66
N LEU A 81 1.56 -2.27 -11.13
CA LEU A 81 0.98 -3.35 -10.32
C LEU A 81 2.06 -4.23 -9.66
N GLY A 82 3.34 -3.86 -9.82
CA GLY A 82 4.51 -4.61 -9.35
C GLY A 82 4.89 -4.36 -7.90
N GLY A 83 4.09 -3.61 -7.15
CA GLY A 83 4.41 -3.26 -5.77
C GLY A 83 4.71 -4.45 -4.86
N GLU A 84 4.06 -5.60 -5.10
CA GLU A 84 4.30 -6.85 -4.39
C GLU A 84 5.72 -7.38 -4.64
N GLY A 85 6.11 -7.54 -5.91
CA GLY A 85 7.44 -8.05 -6.28
C GLY A 85 8.55 -7.10 -5.86
N GLN A 86 8.34 -5.78 -5.99
CA GLN A 86 9.27 -4.75 -5.54
C GLN A 86 9.50 -4.80 -4.02
N PHE A 87 8.43 -5.00 -3.26
CA PHE A 87 8.46 -5.21 -1.80
C PHE A 87 9.26 -6.47 -1.43
N ILE A 88 9.00 -7.58 -2.12
CA ILE A 88 9.70 -8.85 -1.93
C ILE A 88 11.21 -8.71 -2.22
N ILE A 89 11.58 -8.14 -3.37
CA ILE A 89 12.98 -7.96 -3.74
C ILE A 89 13.70 -7.03 -2.76
N GLY A 90 13.02 -5.99 -2.30
CA GLY A 90 13.54 -5.12 -1.26
C GLY A 90 13.84 -5.87 0.04
N ALA A 91 12.93 -6.74 0.47
CA ALA A 91 13.12 -7.59 1.64
C ALA A 91 14.25 -8.62 1.47
N ILE A 92 14.38 -9.21 0.27
CA ILE A 92 15.47 -10.16 -0.05
C ILE A 92 16.84 -9.48 0.09
N LEU A 93 17.01 -8.30 -0.51
CA LEU A 93 18.28 -7.58 -0.43
C LEU A 93 18.59 -7.09 0.99
N ALA A 94 17.58 -6.61 1.71
CA ALA A 94 17.74 -6.26 3.11
C ALA A 94 18.14 -7.47 3.98
N CYS A 95 17.53 -8.64 3.74
CA CYS A 95 17.88 -9.89 4.43
C CYS A 95 19.33 -10.31 4.14
N PHE A 96 19.74 -10.24 2.87
CA PHE A 96 21.10 -10.55 2.47
C PHE A 96 22.12 -9.66 3.18
N ILE A 97 21.89 -8.34 3.19
CA ILE A 97 22.76 -7.39 3.89
C ILE A 97 22.76 -7.68 5.41
N ALA A 98 21.60 -7.83 6.02
CA ALA A 98 21.48 -8.06 7.47
C ALA A 98 22.18 -9.34 7.95
N THR A 99 22.24 -10.39 7.10
CA THR A 99 22.77 -11.70 7.49
C THR A 99 24.22 -11.96 7.03
N LYS A 100 24.68 -11.27 6.00
CA LYS A 100 26.00 -11.54 5.37
C LYS A 100 27.00 -10.39 5.52
N VAL A 101 26.55 -9.16 5.76
CA VAL A 101 27.44 -8.02 5.89
C VAL A 101 27.62 -7.69 7.37
N PRO A 102 28.86 -7.62 7.89
CA PRO A 102 29.13 -7.41 9.32
C PRO A 102 29.00 -5.91 9.71
N VAL A 103 27.81 -5.33 9.42
CA VAL A 103 27.48 -3.94 9.79
C VAL A 103 26.30 -3.97 10.75
N THR A 104 26.52 -3.45 11.96
CA THR A 104 25.56 -3.49 13.07
C THR A 104 25.03 -2.10 13.42
N GLY A 105 24.01 -2.05 14.26
CA GLY A 105 23.42 -0.81 14.75
C GLY A 105 22.76 0.05 13.67
N VAL A 106 22.72 1.36 13.89
CA VAL A 106 22.05 2.31 12.97
C VAL A 106 22.62 2.27 11.54
N PRO A 107 23.95 2.21 11.33
CA PRO A 107 24.51 2.07 9.98
C PRO A 107 24.01 0.81 9.26
N GLY A 108 23.89 -0.32 9.97
CA GLY A 108 23.36 -1.57 9.42
C GLY A 108 21.89 -1.44 9.00
N ILE A 109 21.06 -0.82 9.85
CA ILE A 109 19.65 -0.54 9.55
C ILE A 109 19.53 0.33 8.28
N LEU A 110 20.30 1.41 8.20
CA LEU A 110 20.28 2.32 7.05
C LEU A 110 20.75 1.63 5.76
N LEU A 111 21.78 0.78 5.85
CA LEU A 111 22.30 0.03 4.71
C LEU A 111 21.25 -0.99 4.20
N CYS A 112 20.58 -1.72 5.10
CA CYS A 112 19.49 -2.63 4.76
C CYS A 112 18.31 -1.88 4.10
N ALA A 113 17.90 -0.75 4.67
CA ALA A 113 16.84 0.09 4.14
C ALA A 113 17.19 0.64 2.74
N ALA A 114 18.43 1.13 2.56
CA ALA A 114 18.92 1.61 1.28
C ALA A 114 18.99 0.49 0.23
N ALA A 115 19.51 -0.68 0.60
CA ALA A 115 19.55 -1.85 -0.29
C ALA A 115 18.15 -2.29 -0.70
N GLY A 116 17.19 -2.29 0.23
CA GLY A 116 15.79 -2.58 -0.07
C GLY A 116 15.18 -1.58 -1.04
N ALA A 117 15.39 -0.29 -0.82
CA ALA A 117 14.92 0.77 -1.70
C ALA A 117 15.53 0.66 -3.12
N VAL A 118 16.85 0.47 -3.20
CA VAL A 118 17.56 0.31 -4.48
C VAL A 118 17.07 -0.95 -5.19
N GLY A 119 16.95 -2.07 -4.50
CA GLY A 119 16.48 -3.33 -5.07
C GLY A 119 15.07 -3.25 -5.64
N GLY A 120 14.12 -2.69 -4.88
CA GLY A 120 12.76 -2.48 -5.36
C GLY A 120 12.70 -1.51 -6.55
N GLY A 121 13.52 -0.44 -6.51
CA GLY A 121 13.65 0.53 -7.60
C GLY A 121 14.19 -0.10 -8.88
N LEU A 122 15.29 -0.86 -8.80
CA LEU A 122 15.88 -1.56 -9.95
C LEU A 122 14.93 -2.61 -10.52
N TRP A 123 14.22 -3.35 -9.67
CA TRP A 123 13.22 -4.32 -10.10
C TRP A 123 12.07 -3.66 -10.87
N ALA A 124 11.57 -2.52 -10.40
CA ALA A 124 10.55 -1.75 -11.09
C ALA A 124 11.06 -1.18 -12.43
N MET A 125 12.34 -0.80 -12.50
CA MET A 125 12.96 -0.27 -13.72
C MET A 125 12.94 -1.26 -14.87
N ILE A 126 12.91 -2.58 -14.62
CA ILE A 126 12.77 -3.60 -15.69
C ILE A 126 11.47 -3.33 -16.47
N ALA A 127 10.35 -3.16 -15.77
CA ALA A 127 9.06 -2.84 -16.41
C ALA A 127 9.08 -1.47 -17.08
N GLY A 128 9.72 -0.48 -16.44
CA GLY A 128 9.86 0.87 -16.99
C GLY A 128 10.64 0.90 -18.32
N LEU A 129 11.75 0.20 -18.38
CA LEU A 129 12.58 0.10 -19.60
C LEU A 129 11.81 -0.62 -20.73
N LEU A 130 11.15 -1.74 -20.43
CA LEU A 130 10.35 -2.47 -21.41
C LEU A 130 9.18 -1.63 -21.94
N LYS A 131 8.53 -0.84 -21.08
CA LYS A 131 7.48 0.09 -21.50
C LYS A 131 8.03 1.19 -22.41
N VAL A 132 9.11 1.86 -22.00
CA VAL A 132 9.62 3.05 -22.70
C VAL A 132 10.29 2.70 -24.03
N TYR A 133 11.07 1.60 -24.08
CA TYR A 133 11.88 1.25 -25.26
C TYR A 133 11.23 0.20 -26.14
N ARG A 134 10.36 -0.66 -25.60
CA ARG A 134 9.71 -1.74 -26.37
C ARG A 134 8.20 -1.55 -26.51
N GLY A 135 7.61 -0.51 -25.87
CA GLY A 135 6.17 -0.25 -25.94
C GLY A 135 5.29 -1.34 -25.29
N GLN A 136 5.87 -2.15 -24.41
CA GLN A 136 5.16 -3.27 -23.79
C GLN A 136 4.14 -2.78 -22.74
N ASN A 137 3.10 -3.59 -22.50
CA ASN A 137 2.09 -3.30 -21.47
C ASN A 137 2.67 -3.47 -20.06
N GLU A 138 2.78 -2.36 -19.35
CA GLU A 138 3.35 -2.33 -18.01
C GLU A 138 2.58 -3.14 -16.97
N MET A 139 1.26 -3.25 -17.10
CA MET A 139 0.45 -4.01 -16.15
C MET A 139 0.82 -5.50 -16.21
N ILE A 140 0.93 -6.05 -17.42
CA ILE A 140 1.29 -7.46 -17.64
C ILE A 140 2.69 -7.73 -17.12
N ILE A 141 3.66 -6.88 -17.49
CA ILE A 141 5.05 -7.05 -17.08
C ILE A 141 5.18 -6.99 -15.55
N THR A 142 4.56 -6.00 -14.92
CA THR A 142 4.68 -5.82 -13.46
C THR A 142 4.04 -6.96 -12.69
N ILE A 143 2.91 -7.52 -13.17
CA ILE A 143 2.29 -8.72 -12.58
C ILE A 143 3.21 -9.95 -12.77
N MET A 144 3.78 -10.14 -13.96
CA MET A 144 4.73 -11.24 -14.19
C MET A 144 5.95 -11.15 -13.28
N LEU A 145 6.48 -9.95 -13.09
CA LEU A 145 7.59 -9.69 -12.17
C LEU A 145 7.23 -9.98 -10.71
N ASN A 146 5.97 -9.84 -10.29
CA ASN A 146 5.54 -10.25 -8.94
C ASN A 146 5.68 -11.76 -8.75
N TYR A 147 5.23 -12.56 -9.74
CA TYR A 147 5.38 -14.03 -9.67
C TYR A 147 6.86 -14.45 -9.66
N ILE A 148 7.69 -13.82 -10.49
CA ILE A 148 9.12 -14.10 -10.52
C ILE A 148 9.77 -13.76 -9.17
N ALA A 149 9.43 -12.61 -8.56
CA ALA A 149 9.93 -12.21 -7.26
C ALA A 149 9.51 -13.21 -6.15
N THR A 150 8.27 -13.69 -6.19
CA THR A 150 7.77 -14.68 -5.22
C THR A 150 8.51 -16.02 -5.36
N LEU A 151 8.73 -16.49 -6.59
CA LEU A 151 9.51 -17.71 -6.84
C LEU A 151 10.98 -17.53 -6.42
N LEU A 152 11.58 -16.38 -6.74
CA LEU A 152 12.94 -16.06 -6.32
C LEU A 152 13.07 -16.07 -4.79
N MET A 153 12.11 -15.47 -4.07
CA MET A 153 12.08 -15.53 -2.61
C MET A 153 12.01 -16.98 -2.12
N GLY A 154 11.23 -17.83 -2.80
CA GLY A 154 11.18 -19.27 -2.54
C GLY A 154 12.57 -19.91 -2.60
N VAL A 155 13.34 -19.64 -3.66
CA VAL A 155 14.71 -20.14 -3.81
C VAL A 155 15.63 -19.60 -2.71
N VAL A 156 15.46 -18.32 -2.33
CA VAL A 156 16.29 -17.68 -1.30
C VAL A 156 16.13 -18.37 0.05
N TYR A 157 14.91 -18.56 0.53
CA TYR A 157 14.70 -19.14 1.87
C TYR A 157 14.79 -20.68 1.90
N THR A 158 14.73 -21.37 0.75
CA THR A 158 14.92 -22.83 0.70
C THR A 158 16.36 -23.24 0.45
N ASN A 159 17.16 -22.43 -0.24
CA ASN A 159 18.52 -22.79 -0.67
C ASN A 159 19.58 -21.79 -0.19
N TRP A 160 19.54 -20.52 -0.66
CA TRP A 160 20.67 -19.59 -0.53
C TRP A 160 20.90 -19.04 0.88
N LEU A 161 19.82 -18.70 1.58
CA LEU A 161 19.83 -18.15 2.93
C LEU A 161 19.08 -19.03 3.93
N ARG A 162 18.89 -20.30 3.61
CA ARG A 162 18.19 -21.26 4.45
C ARG A 162 18.90 -21.42 5.79
N ASP A 163 18.12 -21.46 6.86
CA ASP A 163 18.59 -21.73 8.23
C ASP A 163 17.92 -23.01 8.77
N GLY A 164 18.76 -24.03 9.02
CA GLY A 164 18.31 -25.32 9.54
C GLY A 164 17.42 -26.14 8.59
N ASN A 165 16.49 -26.93 9.14
CA ASN A 165 15.63 -27.86 8.40
C ASN A 165 14.31 -27.25 7.94
N ILE A 166 13.93 -26.07 8.44
CA ILE A 166 12.70 -25.37 8.09
C ILE A 166 12.96 -24.44 6.89
N PRO A 167 12.04 -24.32 5.92
CA PRO A 167 12.19 -23.41 4.77
C PRO A 167 11.98 -21.94 5.19
N GLN A 168 13.00 -21.38 5.83
CA GLN A 168 13.07 -19.99 6.26
C GLN A 168 14.52 -19.51 6.24
N THR A 169 14.73 -18.18 6.23
CA THR A 169 16.07 -17.62 6.40
C THR A 169 16.47 -17.55 7.87
N ALA A 170 17.77 -17.36 8.12
CA ALA A 170 18.24 -16.95 9.45
C ALA A 170 17.49 -15.69 9.92
N ALA A 171 17.28 -15.59 11.23
CA ALA A 171 16.70 -14.39 11.81
C ALA A 171 17.66 -13.21 11.61
N VAL A 172 17.10 -12.04 11.35
CA VAL A 172 17.84 -10.79 11.36
C VAL A 172 18.51 -10.61 12.75
N PRO A 173 19.82 -10.31 12.81
CA PRO A 173 20.50 -10.05 14.08
C PRO A 173 19.82 -8.95 14.89
N ASP A 174 19.81 -9.07 16.22
CA ASP A 174 19.12 -8.12 17.10
C ASP A 174 19.63 -6.68 16.96
N GLU A 175 20.90 -6.53 16.61
CA GLU A 175 21.57 -5.23 16.44
C GLU A 175 21.06 -4.43 15.23
N VAL A 176 20.43 -5.09 14.24
CA VAL A 176 19.84 -4.44 13.06
C VAL A 176 18.31 -4.51 13.05
N LYS A 177 17.69 -5.01 14.11
CA LYS A 177 16.25 -4.92 14.29
C LYS A 177 15.82 -3.49 14.57
N LEU A 178 14.69 -3.10 14.01
CA LEU A 178 14.12 -1.78 14.27
C LEU A 178 13.61 -1.71 15.71
N PRO A 179 13.98 -0.67 16.47
CA PRO A 179 13.46 -0.48 17.81
C PRO A 179 11.96 -0.20 17.80
N SER A 180 11.29 -0.53 18.91
CA SER A 180 9.89 -0.23 19.11
C SER A 180 9.65 1.29 19.19
N PHE A 181 8.54 1.73 18.63
CA PHE A 181 8.13 3.12 18.68
C PHE A 181 7.26 3.38 19.92
N LEU A 182 7.72 4.26 20.80
CA LEU A 182 7.04 4.64 22.07
C LEU A 182 6.59 3.46 22.93
N GLY A 183 7.35 2.36 22.96
CA GLY A 183 6.99 1.16 23.71
C GLY A 183 5.78 0.39 23.13
N LEU A 184 5.31 0.77 21.95
CA LEU A 184 4.26 0.08 21.20
C LEU A 184 4.82 -1.19 20.53
N ARG A 185 3.94 -2.07 20.07
CA ARG A 185 4.31 -3.16 19.15
C ARG A 185 4.71 -2.67 17.75
N ALA A 186 4.35 -1.43 17.40
CA ALA A 186 4.84 -0.77 16.21
C ALA A 186 6.32 -0.40 16.37
N THR A 187 7.07 -0.49 15.29
CA THR A 187 8.47 -0.07 15.21
C THR A 187 8.62 1.33 14.63
N ILE A 188 9.83 1.87 14.63
CA ILE A 188 10.17 3.15 13.97
C ILE A 188 9.80 3.14 12.48
N ALA A 189 9.55 1.98 11.86
CA ALA A 189 9.07 1.91 10.48
C ALA A 189 7.76 2.68 10.25
N PHE A 190 6.86 2.75 11.25
CA PHE A 190 5.61 3.50 11.13
C PHE A 190 5.81 5.01 10.98
N PRO A 191 6.52 5.72 11.87
CA PRO A 191 6.81 7.14 11.66
C PRO A 191 7.63 7.40 10.39
N VAL A 192 8.54 6.49 9.99
CA VAL A 192 9.26 6.60 8.71
C VAL A 192 8.26 6.55 7.54
N ALA A 193 7.27 5.67 7.57
CA ALA A 193 6.22 5.62 6.53
C ALA A 193 5.43 6.94 6.45
N LEU A 194 5.13 7.58 7.59
CA LEU A 194 4.46 8.88 7.62
C LEU A 194 5.35 9.98 7.02
N ILE A 195 6.64 10.01 7.36
CA ILE A 195 7.60 10.98 6.81
C ILE A 195 7.73 10.81 5.30
N ILE A 196 7.87 9.58 4.80
CA ILE A 196 7.92 9.29 3.35
C ILE A 196 6.62 9.75 2.68
N GLY A 197 5.46 9.52 3.30
CA GLY A 197 4.18 10.01 2.78
C GLY A 197 4.10 11.53 2.68
N LEU A 198 4.61 12.26 3.68
CA LEU A 198 4.72 13.73 3.66
C LEU A 198 5.70 14.21 2.57
N LEU A 199 6.85 13.55 2.42
CA LEU A 199 7.82 13.87 1.38
C LEU A 199 7.24 13.66 -0.03
N ILE A 200 6.51 12.55 -0.26
CA ILE A 200 5.83 12.29 -1.53
C ILE A 200 4.74 13.33 -1.78
N PHE A 201 3.97 13.68 -0.76
CA PHE A 201 2.96 14.74 -0.88
C PHE A 201 3.61 16.06 -1.27
N TYR A 202 4.65 16.49 -0.55
CA TYR A 202 5.39 17.71 -0.86
C TYR A 202 5.97 17.67 -2.26
N TYR A 203 6.64 16.58 -2.64
CA TYR A 203 7.18 16.40 -3.98
C TYR A 203 6.11 16.55 -5.07
N LEU A 204 5.02 15.80 -4.93
CA LEU A 204 3.96 15.79 -5.95
C LEU A 204 3.24 17.14 -6.08
N PHE A 205 2.98 17.85 -4.99
CA PHE A 205 2.09 19.02 -5.02
C PHE A 205 2.80 20.36 -4.90
N SER A 206 4.03 20.40 -4.38
CA SER A 206 4.76 21.65 -4.10
C SER A 206 6.01 21.86 -4.96
N THR A 207 6.43 20.84 -5.78
CA THR A 207 7.63 20.97 -6.62
C THR A 207 7.32 21.08 -8.10
N SER A 208 8.21 21.76 -8.86
CA SER A 208 8.12 21.86 -10.32
C SER A 208 8.24 20.49 -11.01
N SER A 209 9.08 19.58 -10.48
CA SER A 209 9.23 18.23 -11.00
C SER A 209 7.96 17.40 -10.79
N GLY A 210 7.35 17.49 -9.60
CA GLY A 210 6.06 16.84 -9.31
C GLY A 210 4.91 17.39 -10.17
N PHE A 211 4.92 18.70 -10.46
CA PHE A 211 3.97 19.28 -11.42
C PHE A 211 4.12 18.65 -12.81
N ARG A 212 5.37 18.57 -13.34
CA ARG A 212 5.65 17.97 -14.65
C ARG A 212 5.26 16.50 -14.69
N LEU A 213 5.55 15.72 -13.62
CA LEU A 213 5.15 14.34 -13.48
C LEU A 213 3.62 14.17 -13.60
N ARG A 214 2.85 14.97 -12.88
CA ARG A 214 1.39 14.97 -12.94
C ARG A 214 0.85 15.43 -14.30
N ALA A 215 1.51 16.41 -14.94
CA ALA A 215 1.16 16.87 -16.29
C ALA A 215 1.34 15.75 -17.33
N VAL A 216 2.44 14.99 -17.25
CA VAL A 216 2.66 13.79 -18.09
C VAL A 216 1.54 12.76 -17.88
N GLY A 217 1.14 12.53 -16.63
CA GLY A 217 0.07 11.56 -16.31
C GLY A 217 -1.33 12.00 -16.76
N LEU A 218 -1.59 13.31 -16.81
CA LEU A 218 -2.88 13.84 -17.25
C LEU A 218 -3.03 13.81 -18.77
N ASN A 219 -2.00 14.22 -19.50
CA ASN A 219 -1.98 14.21 -20.96
C ASN A 219 -0.54 14.21 -21.47
N ALA A 220 -0.06 13.04 -21.87
CA ALA A 220 1.31 12.85 -22.36
C ALA A 220 1.58 13.64 -23.64
N THR A 221 0.60 13.77 -24.55
CA THR A 221 0.75 14.53 -25.80
C THR A 221 0.92 16.02 -25.52
N ALA A 222 0.07 16.60 -24.68
CA ALA A 222 0.19 17.99 -24.29
C ALA A 222 1.49 18.26 -23.51
N ALA A 223 1.92 17.34 -22.64
CA ALA A 223 3.19 17.45 -21.93
C ALA A 223 4.38 17.46 -22.90
N LYS A 224 4.34 16.63 -23.95
CA LYS A 224 5.39 16.60 -24.99
C LYS A 224 5.49 17.92 -25.76
N VAL A 225 4.35 18.51 -26.15
CA VAL A 225 4.33 19.82 -26.84
C VAL A 225 4.90 20.92 -25.94
N ASN A 226 4.71 20.83 -24.61
CA ASN A 226 5.32 21.74 -23.64
C ASN A 226 6.79 21.41 -23.30
N GLY A 227 7.45 20.54 -24.07
CA GLY A 227 8.87 20.22 -23.92
C GLY A 227 9.21 19.30 -22.75
N PHE A 228 8.23 18.61 -22.14
CA PHE A 228 8.52 17.68 -21.06
C PHE A 228 9.01 16.33 -21.58
N ASN A 229 10.08 15.82 -21.00
CA ASN A 229 10.65 14.51 -21.36
C ASN A 229 9.81 13.37 -20.75
N ILE A 230 8.85 12.85 -21.51
CA ILE A 230 7.94 11.79 -21.06
C ILE A 230 8.70 10.54 -20.61
N ARG A 231 9.74 10.12 -21.39
CA ARG A 231 10.53 8.93 -21.07
C ARG A 231 11.18 9.04 -19.69
N HIS A 232 11.75 10.19 -19.39
CA HIS A 232 12.39 10.46 -18.09
C HIS A 232 11.37 10.34 -16.94
N TYR A 233 10.19 10.97 -17.04
CA TYR A 233 9.18 10.92 -15.97
C TYR A 233 8.57 9.54 -15.79
N VAL A 234 8.38 8.76 -16.86
CA VAL A 234 7.91 7.37 -16.78
C VAL A 234 8.95 6.49 -16.08
N LEU A 235 10.23 6.56 -16.48
CA LEU A 235 11.30 5.77 -15.84
C LEU A 235 11.48 6.16 -14.38
N MET A 236 11.54 7.46 -14.09
CA MET A 236 11.61 7.97 -12.72
C MET A 236 10.42 7.50 -11.87
N SER A 237 9.22 7.46 -12.46
CA SER A 237 8.02 6.98 -11.77
C SER A 237 8.13 5.51 -11.36
N PHE A 238 8.65 4.64 -12.24
CA PHE A 238 8.92 3.24 -11.88
C PHE A 238 10.02 3.14 -10.82
N ALA A 239 11.15 3.82 -11.00
CA ALA A 239 12.27 3.76 -10.07
C ALA A 239 11.87 4.20 -8.65
N VAL A 240 11.21 5.36 -8.53
CA VAL A 240 10.82 5.91 -7.22
C VAL A 240 9.69 5.09 -6.59
N SER A 241 8.66 4.71 -7.35
CA SER A 241 7.58 3.87 -6.81
C SER A 241 8.10 2.51 -6.34
N GLY A 242 9.01 1.90 -7.11
CA GLY A 242 9.65 0.64 -6.72
C GLY A 242 10.55 0.78 -5.50
N ALA A 243 11.29 1.89 -5.39
CA ALA A 243 12.12 2.18 -4.23
C ALA A 243 11.26 2.34 -2.95
N ILE A 244 10.09 2.98 -3.05
CA ILE A 244 9.15 3.11 -1.92
C ILE A 244 8.65 1.73 -1.48
N ALA A 245 8.23 0.87 -2.42
CA ALA A 245 7.76 -0.48 -2.09
C ALA A 245 8.89 -1.35 -1.52
N GLY A 246 10.08 -1.32 -2.11
CA GLY A 246 11.25 -2.06 -1.64
C GLY A 246 11.73 -1.62 -0.26
N LEU A 247 11.69 -0.31 0.02
CA LEU A 247 11.92 0.22 1.36
C LEU A 247 10.91 -0.35 2.37
N GLY A 248 9.62 -0.40 1.98
CA GLY A 248 8.58 -1.01 2.81
C GLY A 248 8.88 -2.48 3.13
N GLY A 249 9.36 -3.25 2.13
CA GLY A 249 9.76 -4.65 2.32
C GLY A 249 10.94 -4.82 3.28
N ALA A 250 11.97 -3.98 3.14
CA ALA A 250 13.10 -3.96 4.06
C ALA A 250 12.68 -3.65 5.50
N LEU A 251 11.85 -2.61 5.69
CA LEU A 251 11.40 -2.20 7.02
C LEU A 251 10.44 -3.21 7.65
N GLU A 252 9.62 -3.91 6.85
CA GLU A 252 8.78 -5.01 7.34
C GLU A 252 9.63 -6.18 7.84
N LEU A 253 10.71 -6.52 7.11
CA LEU A 253 11.65 -7.54 7.52
C LEU A 253 12.36 -7.18 8.84
N LEU A 254 12.90 -5.95 8.93
CA LEU A 254 13.68 -5.50 10.09
C LEU A 254 12.80 -5.18 11.31
N GLY A 255 11.52 -4.89 11.11
CA GLY A 255 10.63 -4.39 12.15
C GLY A 255 9.58 -5.37 12.66
N THR A 256 9.14 -6.32 11.84
CA THR A 256 7.97 -7.14 12.16
C THR A 256 8.22 -8.63 12.00
N GLN A 257 8.71 -9.07 10.84
CA GLN A 257 8.80 -10.50 10.53
C GLN A 257 10.16 -11.12 10.86
N PHE A 258 11.25 -10.38 10.82
CA PHE A 258 12.63 -10.76 11.15
C PHE A 258 13.21 -11.93 10.35
N ARG A 259 12.43 -12.56 9.47
CA ARG A 259 12.82 -13.68 8.59
C ARG A 259 12.04 -13.63 7.31
N LEU A 260 12.62 -14.15 6.22
CA LEU A 260 11.87 -14.43 5.01
C LEU A 260 11.27 -15.83 5.13
N ILE A 261 9.96 -15.89 4.95
CA ILE A 261 9.15 -17.09 5.01
C ILE A 261 8.15 -17.10 3.84
N ASN A 262 7.53 -18.24 3.59
CA ASN A 262 6.44 -18.30 2.62
C ASN A 262 5.29 -17.33 3.03
N GLY A 263 4.75 -16.60 2.06
CA GLY A 263 3.69 -15.63 2.32
C GLY A 263 4.15 -14.30 2.94
N PHE A 264 5.44 -13.97 2.92
CA PHE A 264 6.01 -12.75 3.50
C PHE A 264 5.28 -11.46 3.09
N ALA A 265 4.97 -11.29 1.81
CA ALA A 265 4.31 -10.08 1.31
C ALA A 265 2.78 -10.12 1.43
N ALA A 266 2.16 -11.30 1.49
CA ALA A 266 0.73 -11.53 1.79
C ALA A 266 -0.27 -10.63 1.02
N GLY A 267 0.04 -10.24 -0.23
CA GLY A 267 -0.83 -9.41 -1.08
C GLY A 267 -0.76 -7.90 -0.80
N TYR A 268 0.18 -7.42 -0.01
CA TYR A 268 0.31 -5.99 0.32
C TYR A 268 0.40 -5.08 -0.90
N GLY A 269 1.03 -5.54 -2.00
CA GLY A 269 1.15 -4.76 -3.23
C GLY A 269 -0.19 -4.48 -3.90
N PHE A 270 -1.04 -5.48 -4.02
CA PHE A 270 -2.39 -5.34 -4.60
C PHE A 270 -3.32 -4.54 -3.69
N ASP A 271 -3.26 -4.77 -2.39
CA ASP A 271 -4.01 -3.99 -1.41
C ASP A 271 -3.64 -2.50 -1.47
N GLY A 272 -2.34 -2.20 -1.59
CA GLY A 272 -1.85 -0.83 -1.73
C GLY A 272 -2.41 -0.12 -2.96
N VAL A 273 -2.55 -0.83 -4.09
CA VAL A 273 -3.21 -0.29 -5.29
C VAL A 273 -4.66 0.05 -5.01
N ALA A 274 -5.41 -0.86 -4.39
CA ALA A 274 -6.82 -0.63 -4.04
C ALA A 274 -6.98 0.59 -3.11
N MET A 275 -6.15 0.68 -2.08
CA MET A 275 -6.15 1.81 -1.13
C MET A 275 -5.78 3.13 -1.81
N ALA A 276 -4.83 3.13 -2.75
CA ALA A 276 -4.46 4.32 -3.53
C ALA A 276 -5.63 4.82 -4.40
N LEU A 277 -6.41 3.91 -4.98
CA LEU A 277 -7.60 4.26 -5.76
C LEU A 277 -8.71 4.84 -4.88
N ILE A 278 -8.99 4.24 -3.71
CA ILE A 278 -9.93 4.77 -2.70
C ILE A 278 -9.51 6.19 -2.29
N ALA A 279 -8.20 6.39 -2.06
CA ALA A 279 -7.63 7.68 -1.71
C ALA A 279 -7.58 8.69 -2.87
N SER A 280 -8.11 8.35 -4.06
CA SER A 280 -8.02 9.18 -5.28
C SER A 280 -6.58 9.59 -5.59
N LEU A 281 -5.63 8.71 -5.36
CA LEU A 281 -4.19 8.88 -5.56
C LEU A 281 -3.58 10.04 -4.74
N HIS A 282 -4.17 10.37 -3.59
CA HIS A 282 -3.65 11.41 -2.70
C HIS A 282 -2.85 10.76 -1.56
N PRO A 283 -1.53 11.04 -1.42
CA PRO A 283 -0.67 10.32 -0.47
C PRO A 283 -1.16 10.35 0.98
N LEU A 284 -1.55 11.54 1.49
CA LEU A 284 -2.00 11.66 2.88
C LEU A 284 -3.32 10.94 3.13
N THR A 285 -4.26 11.01 2.20
CA THR A 285 -5.51 10.23 2.28
C THR A 285 -5.20 8.74 2.18
N GLY A 286 -4.22 8.35 1.36
CA GLY A 286 -3.74 6.96 1.25
C GLY A 286 -3.25 6.39 2.57
N ILE A 287 -2.52 7.17 3.36
CA ILE A 287 -2.09 6.78 4.71
C ILE A 287 -3.29 6.49 5.61
N LEU A 288 -4.30 7.38 5.61
CA LEU A 288 -5.51 7.19 6.42
C LEU A 288 -6.28 5.93 6.01
N VAL A 289 -6.42 5.68 4.71
CA VAL A 289 -7.06 4.47 4.18
C VAL A 289 -6.28 3.22 4.57
N ALA A 290 -4.94 3.23 4.48
CA ALA A 290 -4.10 2.11 4.86
C ALA A 290 -4.22 1.79 6.37
N VAL A 291 -4.24 2.80 7.24
CA VAL A 291 -4.47 2.62 8.67
C VAL A 291 -5.87 2.04 8.94
N PHE A 292 -6.89 2.52 8.24
CA PHE A 292 -8.25 2.00 8.36
C PHE A 292 -8.34 0.51 7.96
N PHE A 293 -7.72 0.10 6.86
CA PHE A 293 -7.69 -1.30 6.43
C PHE A 293 -6.89 -2.19 7.39
N ALA A 294 -5.77 -1.69 7.92
CA ALA A 294 -5.03 -2.38 8.97
C ALA A 294 -5.88 -2.56 10.24
N ALA A 295 -6.64 -1.54 10.64
CA ALA A 295 -7.56 -1.61 11.77
C ALA A 295 -8.64 -2.68 11.58
N LEU A 296 -9.21 -2.81 10.37
CA LEU A 296 -10.16 -3.87 10.05
C LEU A 296 -9.53 -5.27 10.19
N ARG A 297 -8.31 -5.46 9.69
CA ARG A 297 -7.59 -6.74 9.79
C ARG A 297 -7.24 -7.11 11.22
N VAL A 298 -6.76 -6.17 12.02
CA VAL A 298 -6.42 -6.42 13.44
C VAL A 298 -7.70 -6.61 14.26
N GLY A 299 -8.71 -5.78 14.03
CA GLY A 299 -9.99 -5.85 14.72
C GLY A 299 -10.75 -7.15 14.46
N SER A 300 -10.70 -7.66 13.23
CA SER A 300 -11.37 -8.91 12.85
C SER A 300 -10.88 -10.13 13.63
N THR A 301 -9.62 -10.15 14.03
CA THR A 301 -9.07 -11.23 14.86
C THR A 301 -9.72 -11.26 16.25
N MET A 302 -9.92 -10.09 16.86
CA MET A 302 -10.62 -10.01 18.15
C MET A 302 -12.12 -10.30 18.01
N MET A 303 -12.74 -9.81 16.93
CA MET A 303 -14.14 -10.13 16.60
C MET A 303 -14.33 -11.64 16.49
N GLN A 304 -13.46 -12.34 15.74
CA GLN A 304 -13.53 -13.80 15.58
C GLN A 304 -13.40 -14.52 16.94
N THR A 305 -12.44 -14.10 17.77
CA THR A 305 -12.22 -14.74 19.08
C THR A 305 -13.39 -14.54 20.04
N ALA A 306 -14.06 -13.39 19.99
CA ALA A 306 -15.12 -13.04 20.93
C ALA A 306 -16.51 -13.53 20.48
N THR A 307 -16.80 -13.49 19.17
CA THR A 307 -18.14 -13.76 18.64
C THR A 307 -18.24 -14.99 17.75
N GLY A 308 -17.10 -15.64 17.44
CA GLY A 308 -17.06 -16.77 16.50
C GLY A 308 -17.22 -16.38 15.01
N VAL A 309 -17.43 -15.08 14.70
CA VAL A 309 -17.57 -14.61 13.33
C VAL A 309 -16.20 -14.69 12.62
N PRO A 310 -16.06 -15.41 11.48
CA PRO A 310 -14.78 -15.56 10.79
C PRO A 310 -14.21 -14.23 10.32
N THR A 311 -12.87 -14.11 10.31
CA THR A 311 -12.16 -12.93 9.77
C THR A 311 -12.51 -12.64 8.32
N SER A 312 -12.89 -13.65 7.54
CA SER A 312 -13.32 -13.52 6.15
C SER A 312 -14.49 -12.54 5.95
N VAL A 313 -15.33 -12.33 6.96
CA VAL A 313 -16.39 -11.30 6.91
C VAL A 313 -15.77 -9.91 6.81
N SER A 314 -14.68 -9.65 7.53
CA SER A 314 -13.93 -8.39 7.41
C SER A 314 -13.31 -8.24 6.02
N ASP A 315 -12.80 -9.33 5.42
CA ASP A 315 -12.25 -9.30 4.06
C ASP A 315 -13.35 -8.98 3.02
N ILE A 316 -14.58 -9.51 3.21
CA ILE A 316 -15.74 -9.15 2.40
C ILE A 316 -16.08 -7.67 2.54
N ILE A 317 -16.12 -7.14 3.78
CA ILE A 317 -16.36 -5.70 4.02
C ILE A 317 -15.31 -4.85 3.31
N GLN A 318 -14.02 -5.23 3.42
CA GLN A 318 -12.93 -4.55 2.72
C GLN A 318 -13.11 -4.56 1.20
N ALA A 319 -13.42 -5.72 0.62
CA ALA A 319 -13.68 -5.85 -0.82
C ALA A 319 -14.86 -4.99 -1.28
N LEU A 320 -15.96 -4.96 -0.51
CA LEU A 320 -17.12 -4.12 -0.81
C LEU A 320 -16.77 -2.62 -0.73
N VAL A 321 -15.98 -2.19 0.26
CA VAL A 321 -15.50 -0.80 0.36
C VAL A 321 -14.71 -0.42 -0.90
N ILE A 322 -13.83 -1.30 -1.37
CA ILE A 322 -13.04 -1.07 -2.60
C ILE A 322 -13.98 -0.92 -3.80
N VAL A 323 -14.84 -1.90 -4.02
CA VAL A 323 -15.74 -1.94 -5.19
C VAL A 323 -16.68 -0.73 -5.21
N PHE A 324 -17.37 -0.45 -4.10
CA PHE A 324 -18.32 0.67 -4.05
C PHE A 324 -17.63 2.04 -4.16
N THR A 325 -16.45 2.19 -3.56
CA THR A 325 -15.72 3.46 -3.67
C THR A 325 -15.21 3.69 -5.09
N VAL A 326 -14.58 2.70 -5.70
CA VAL A 326 -14.03 2.82 -7.06
C VAL A 326 -15.16 3.00 -8.07
N ALA A 327 -16.23 2.21 -7.98
CA ALA A 327 -17.40 2.34 -8.84
C ALA A 327 -18.09 3.70 -8.66
N GLY A 328 -18.29 4.14 -7.42
CA GLY A 328 -18.91 5.43 -7.11
C GLY A 328 -18.10 6.61 -7.65
N LEU A 329 -16.77 6.60 -7.49
CA LEU A 329 -15.89 7.62 -8.04
C LEU A 329 -15.87 7.62 -9.58
N ALA A 330 -16.01 6.45 -10.21
CA ALA A 330 -16.13 6.34 -11.67
C ALA A 330 -17.49 6.88 -12.16
N MET A 331 -18.59 6.58 -11.46
CA MET A 331 -19.94 7.04 -11.82
C MET A 331 -20.07 8.56 -11.83
N VAL A 332 -19.45 9.27 -10.88
CA VAL A 332 -19.49 10.75 -10.84
C VAL A 332 -18.83 11.40 -12.06
N ARG A 333 -17.94 10.70 -12.75
CA ARG A 333 -17.31 11.18 -14.00
C ARG A 333 -18.22 11.03 -15.21
N LEU A 334 -19.27 10.21 -15.14
CA LEU A 334 -20.23 10.02 -16.25
C LEU A 334 -21.17 11.24 -16.37
N PRO A 335 -21.41 11.76 -17.61
CA PRO A 335 -22.27 12.92 -17.84
C PRO A 335 -23.69 12.74 -17.31
N ALA A 336 -24.23 11.52 -17.38
CA ALA A 336 -25.59 11.18 -16.92
C ALA A 336 -25.75 11.41 -15.39
N PHE A 337 -24.79 11.02 -14.59
CA PHE A 337 -24.81 11.23 -13.13
C PHE A 337 -24.48 12.66 -12.71
N ARG A 338 -23.63 13.36 -13.47
CA ARG A 338 -23.30 14.77 -13.21
C ARG A 338 -24.55 15.65 -13.30
N ASN A 339 -25.49 15.34 -14.18
CA ASN A 339 -26.74 16.08 -14.37
C ASN A 339 -27.74 15.86 -13.21
N LEU A 340 -27.71 14.71 -12.53
CA LEU A 340 -28.54 14.46 -11.34
C LEU A 340 -28.15 15.36 -10.16
N PHE A 341 -26.86 15.57 -9.94
CA PHE A 341 -26.37 16.45 -8.86
C PHE A 341 -26.47 17.93 -9.17
N THR A 342 -26.42 18.32 -10.46
CA THR A 342 -26.58 19.74 -10.88
C THR A 342 -28.05 20.17 -10.97
N ARG A 343 -28.99 19.25 -11.23
CA ARG A 343 -30.43 19.55 -11.24
C ARG A 343 -31.00 19.89 -9.85
N LYS A 344 -30.47 19.27 -8.78
CA LYS A 344 -30.88 19.57 -7.39
C LYS A 344 -30.46 20.98 -6.97
N ALA A 345 -29.25 21.41 -7.32
CA ALA A 345 -28.75 22.75 -7.01
C ALA A 345 -29.47 23.89 -7.76
N ARG A 346 -30.19 23.58 -8.86
CA ARG A 346 -30.96 24.56 -9.65
C ARG A 346 -32.43 24.67 -9.21
N LYS A 347 -32.91 23.74 -8.36
CA LYS A 347 -34.25 23.80 -7.75
C LYS A 347 -34.26 24.45 -6.36
N GLU A 348 -33.09 24.65 -5.76
CA GLU A 348 -32.92 25.28 -4.44
C GLU A 348 -32.31 26.70 -4.51
N ALA A 349 -32.08 27.24 -5.74
CA ALA A 349 -31.76 28.63 -6.03
C ALA A 349 -32.90 29.31 -6.82
#